data_3ad86564c43a66063116c7ce3f169214
#
_entry.id   3ad86564c43a66063116c7ce3f169214
#
_cell.length_a   1.000
_cell.length_b   1.000
_cell.length_c   1.000
_cell.angle_alpha   90.00
_cell.angle_beta   90.00
_cell.angle_gamma   90.00
#
_symmetry.space_group_name_H-M   'P 1'
#
loop_
_entity.id
_entity.type
_entity.pdbx_description
1 polymer ?
#
loop_
_entity_poly.entity_id
_entity_poly.type
_entity_poly.pdbx_seq_one_letter_code
_entity_poly.pdbx_strand_id
1 'polypeptide(L)'
;MAQENLDEFFLDEDEGVFDPLADDFEPTQDGVDPDEDGIVDLPVMAEMPEEVEVKSVFDKDRFASAQDAIEELLHRNPGRKPVFLQIIEFCCDERTSEEVAQLVEQAQAENRSVYTPQSLCTILERAGALVSRTEEPEAPEEQGDPAAEQDCDGEADAHVAAAHPTTYWTSTDEGLTVLAAHREGSALEELLASDTESVYLLVFERVLAFCAQEPRTKPQIDAIVDDDPLVQKPRRYSNHFIELLENREALSWHDGGWNATDLGRRYLEKHGIAAE
;
A
#
# COMPACT_ATOMS: atom_id res chain seq x y z
N MET A 1 11.33 19.84 -60.09
CA MET A 1 12.77 20.07 -59.85
C MET A 1 12.90 20.72 -58.51
N ALA A 2 13.33 19.98 -57.56
CA ALA A 2 14.29 20.21 -56.48
C ALA A 2 14.19 19.03 -55.53
N GLN A 3 15.08 18.04 -55.74
CA GLN A 3 15.47 17.06 -54.75
C GLN A 3 16.42 17.78 -53.81
N GLU A 4 16.01 18.08 -52.61
CA GLU A 4 16.90 18.49 -51.52
C GLU A 4 17.23 17.31 -50.64
N ASN A 5 18.52 17.09 -50.51
CA ASN A 5 19.28 16.10 -49.84
C ASN A 5 18.83 15.85 -48.38
N LEU A 6 18.45 14.64 -48.10
CA LEU A 6 18.23 14.06 -46.75
C LEU A 6 19.42 13.15 -46.33
N ASP A 7 20.65 13.56 -46.72
CA ASP A 7 21.88 12.83 -46.35
C ASP A 7 22.82 13.78 -45.62
N GLU A 8 22.56 14.05 -44.33
CA GLU A 8 23.58 14.54 -43.40
C GLU A 8 23.01 14.56 -41.96
N PHE A 9 22.69 13.39 -41.42
CA PHE A 9 22.61 13.21 -39.98
C PHE A 9 23.23 11.86 -39.63
N PHE A 10 24.50 11.69 -40.03
CA PHE A 10 25.37 10.71 -39.40
C PHE A 10 25.73 11.29 -38.02
N LEU A 11 25.09 10.81 -36.99
CA LEU A 11 25.57 10.93 -35.62
C LEU A 11 26.90 10.19 -35.54
N ASP A 12 27.96 10.90 -35.16
CA ASP A 12 29.26 10.32 -34.82
C ASP A 12 29.02 9.22 -33.77
N GLU A 13 29.22 7.96 -34.20
CA GLU A 13 29.14 6.74 -33.37
C GLU A 13 30.36 6.56 -32.46
N ASP A 14 30.99 7.63 -32.00
CA ASP A 14 32.20 7.56 -31.15
C ASP A 14 32.11 8.37 -29.85
N GLU A 15 30.92 8.69 -29.36
CA GLU A 15 30.80 9.07 -27.97
C GLU A 15 30.70 7.80 -27.13
N GLY A 16 31.83 7.45 -26.51
CA GLY A 16 32.05 6.24 -25.73
C GLY A 16 30.89 5.93 -24.82
N VAL A 17 30.28 4.78 -25.07
CA VAL A 17 29.35 4.16 -24.15
C VAL A 17 30.04 4.09 -22.78
N PHE A 18 29.52 4.84 -21.79
CA PHE A 18 29.98 4.75 -20.41
C PHE A 18 29.78 3.31 -19.95
N ASP A 19 30.88 2.53 -19.95
CA ASP A 19 30.91 1.20 -19.36
C ASP A 19 31.32 1.32 -17.89
N PRO A 20 30.40 1.13 -16.94
CA PRO A 20 30.70 1.22 -15.51
C PRO A 20 31.57 0.07 -15.01
N LEU A 21 31.93 -0.89 -15.87
CA LEU A 21 32.79 -2.03 -15.58
C LEU A 21 34.09 -1.99 -16.35
N ALA A 22 34.38 -0.92 -17.14
CA ALA A 22 35.66 -0.75 -17.76
C ALA A 22 36.73 -0.57 -16.68
N ASP A 23 37.83 -1.38 -16.79
CA ASP A 23 38.90 -1.51 -15.82
C ASP A 23 39.79 -0.25 -15.64
N ASP A 24 39.32 0.93 -16.01
CA ASP A 24 40.06 2.19 -15.91
C ASP A 24 39.91 2.90 -14.56
N PHE A 25 39.28 2.26 -13.57
CA PHE A 25 39.34 2.74 -12.20
C PHE A 25 40.69 2.33 -11.58
N GLU A 26 41.75 3.02 -11.95
CA GLU A 26 42.97 3.01 -11.15
C GLU A 26 42.64 3.67 -9.81
N PRO A 27 42.66 2.93 -8.69
CA PRO A 27 42.54 3.56 -7.40
C PRO A 27 43.74 4.48 -7.24
N THR A 28 43.51 5.77 -7.16
CA THR A 28 44.54 6.74 -6.77
C THR A 28 45.15 6.25 -5.45
N GLN A 29 46.30 5.61 -5.55
CA GLN A 29 47.15 5.36 -4.42
C GLN A 29 47.69 6.71 -3.95
N ASP A 30 46.85 7.50 -3.30
CA ASP A 30 47.33 8.51 -2.38
C ASP A 30 47.90 7.72 -1.20
N GLY A 31 49.26 7.70 -1.17
CA GLY A 31 50.04 6.92 -0.24
C GLY A 31 49.68 7.25 1.19
N VAL A 32 48.85 6.42 1.77
CA VAL A 32 48.78 6.25 3.21
C VAL A 32 49.75 5.13 3.54
N ASP A 33 50.91 5.48 4.05
CA ASP A 33 51.93 4.57 4.55
C ASP A 33 51.26 3.68 5.63
N PRO A 34 51.25 2.38 5.51
CA PRO A 34 50.53 1.50 6.46
C PRO A 34 51.22 1.33 7.81
N ASP A 35 52.34 2.00 8.03
CA ASP A 35 53.20 1.81 9.21
C ASP A 35 53.21 2.98 10.21
N GLU A 36 52.41 4.01 10.04
CA GLU A 36 52.20 4.95 11.13
C GLU A 36 50.99 4.46 11.97
N ASP A 37 51.29 3.99 13.18
CA ASP A 37 50.36 3.65 14.25
C ASP A 37 49.47 4.86 14.68
N GLY A 38 48.86 5.48 13.70
CA GLY A 38 47.77 6.41 13.90
C GLY A 38 46.48 5.64 14.12
N ILE A 39 46.19 5.28 15.37
CA ILE A 39 44.81 5.10 15.80
C ILE A 39 44.10 6.37 15.36
N VAL A 40 43.43 6.33 14.22
CA VAL A 40 42.47 7.35 13.84
C VAL A 40 41.46 7.35 14.97
N ASP A 41 41.55 8.34 15.86
CA ASP A 41 40.49 8.63 16.80
C ASP A 41 39.24 8.87 15.94
N LEU A 42 38.52 7.78 15.66
CA LEU A 42 37.22 7.91 15.07
C LEU A 42 36.45 8.87 15.96
N PRO A 43 35.93 9.97 15.43
CA PRO A 43 35.19 10.90 16.23
C PRO A 43 34.21 10.08 17.05
N VAL A 44 34.33 10.16 18.39
CA VAL A 44 33.37 9.56 19.32
C VAL A 44 31.99 9.80 18.70
N MET A 45 31.31 8.72 18.29
CA MET A 45 30.01 8.84 17.66
C MET A 45 29.23 9.82 18.52
N ALA A 46 29.01 11.01 17.98
CA ALA A 46 28.17 11.99 18.62
C ALA A 46 26.92 11.24 19.07
N GLU A 47 26.57 11.36 20.34
CA GLU A 47 25.41 10.73 20.95
C GLU A 47 24.33 10.69 19.90
N MET A 48 23.91 9.46 19.50
CA MET A 48 22.88 9.33 18.48
C MET A 48 21.73 10.24 18.90
N PRO A 49 21.30 11.16 18.03
CA PRO A 49 20.23 12.05 18.40
C PRO A 49 19.09 11.17 18.92
N GLU A 50 18.52 11.53 20.08
CA GLU A 50 17.33 10.89 20.64
C GLU A 50 16.42 10.49 19.48
N GLU A 51 15.99 9.23 19.45
CA GLU A 51 15.20 8.66 18.34
C GLU A 51 14.19 9.69 17.89
N VAL A 52 14.49 10.35 16.78
CA VAL A 52 13.53 11.25 16.15
C VAL A 52 12.42 10.34 15.69
N GLU A 53 11.30 10.35 16.40
CA GLU A 53 10.11 9.63 16.03
C GLU A 53 9.76 10.00 14.59
N VAL A 54 10.13 9.12 13.64
CA VAL A 54 9.82 9.34 12.22
C VAL A 54 8.33 9.14 12.08
N LYS A 55 7.58 10.24 12.21
CA LYS A 55 6.13 10.20 11.99
C LYS A 55 5.85 9.68 10.59
N SER A 56 5.06 8.63 10.52
CA SER A 56 4.59 8.08 9.23
C SER A 56 3.94 9.17 8.39
N VAL A 57 4.02 9.04 7.07
CA VAL A 57 3.35 9.96 6.13
C VAL A 57 1.83 9.97 6.37
N PHE A 58 1.28 8.85 6.86
CA PHE A 58 -0.16 8.66 7.12
C PHE A 58 -0.53 8.75 8.60
N ASP A 59 0.32 9.36 9.42
CA ASP A 59 0.02 9.58 10.83
C ASP A 59 -1.18 10.53 10.95
N LYS A 60 -2.22 10.12 11.70
CA LYS A 60 -3.46 10.88 11.90
C LYS A 60 -3.22 12.32 12.39
N ASP A 61 -2.17 12.53 13.17
CA ASP A 61 -1.80 13.85 13.70
C ASP A 61 -1.37 14.86 12.62
N ARG A 62 -1.16 14.41 11.38
CA ARG A 62 -0.80 15.24 10.23
C ARG A 62 -1.99 15.67 9.39
N PHE A 63 -3.18 15.16 9.67
CA PHE A 63 -4.40 15.41 8.93
C PHE A 63 -5.43 16.15 9.80
N ALA A 64 -6.45 16.71 9.17
CA ALA A 64 -7.52 17.40 9.88
C ALA A 64 -8.38 16.44 10.71
N SER A 65 -8.50 15.19 10.25
CA SER A 65 -9.19 14.10 10.94
C SER A 65 -8.51 12.77 10.70
N ALA A 66 -8.79 11.76 11.52
CA ALA A 66 -8.34 10.40 11.29
C ALA A 66 -8.98 9.82 10.01
N GLN A 67 -10.22 10.20 9.68
CA GLN A 67 -10.88 9.80 8.43
C GLN A 67 -10.09 10.27 7.21
N ASP A 68 -9.61 11.53 7.19
CA ASP A 68 -8.79 12.06 6.10
C ASP A 68 -7.46 11.29 5.98
N ALA A 69 -6.84 10.91 7.10
CA ALA A 69 -5.62 10.12 7.10
C ALA A 69 -5.83 8.71 6.53
N ILE A 70 -6.94 8.06 6.89
CA ILE A 70 -7.32 6.73 6.40
C ILE A 70 -7.63 6.80 4.90
N GLU A 71 -8.40 7.78 4.45
CA GLU A 71 -8.72 7.97 3.02
C GLU A 71 -7.45 8.21 2.19
N GLU A 72 -6.53 9.05 2.67
CA GLU A 72 -5.25 9.30 2.00
C GLU A 72 -4.37 8.04 1.97
N LEU A 73 -4.36 7.24 3.06
CA LEU A 73 -3.68 5.95 3.08
C LEU A 73 -4.22 5.01 1.99
N LEU A 74 -5.54 4.89 1.91
CA LEU A 74 -6.22 4.04 0.91
C LEU A 74 -5.96 4.54 -0.52
N HIS A 75 -6.01 5.85 -0.73
CA HIS A 75 -5.78 6.48 -2.03
C HIS A 75 -4.36 6.24 -2.56
N ARG A 76 -3.36 6.38 -1.69
CA ARG A 76 -1.94 6.18 -2.10
C ARG A 76 -1.53 4.72 -2.22
N ASN A 77 -2.36 3.80 -1.75
CA ASN A 77 -2.06 2.37 -1.80
C ASN A 77 -3.17 1.55 -2.48
N PRO A 78 -3.54 1.85 -3.74
CA PRO A 78 -4.68 1.23 -4.40
C PRO A 78 -4.58 -0.30 -4.46
N GLY A 79 -3.39 -0.84 -4.72
CA GLY A 79 -3.16 -2.28 -4.77
C GLY A 79 -3.28 -3.00 -3.42
N ARG A 80 -3.26 -2.28 -2.28
CA ARG A 80 -3.40 -2.84 -0.93
C ARG A 80 -4.72 -2.46 -0.28
N LYS A 81 -5.45 -1.54 -0.88
CA LYS A 81 -6.74 -1.05 -0.36
C LYS A 81 -7.71 -2.18 0.00
N PRO A 82 -7.92 -3.22 -0.84
CA PRO A 82 -8.81 -4.31 -0.49
C PRO A 82 -8.40 -5.02 0.81
N VAL A 83 -7.09 -5.22 1.01
CA VAL A 83 -6.55 -5.86 2.22
C VAL A 83 -6.74 -4.97 3.45
N PHE A 84 -6.48 -3.65 3.33
CA PHE A 84 -6.73 -2.72 4.41
C PHE A 84 -8.21 -2.71 4.84
N LEU A 85 -9.14 -2.63 3.89
CA LEU A 85 -10.57 -2.67 4.19
C LEU A 85 -11.00 -4.01 4.81
N GLN A 86 -10.44 -5.13 4.36
CA GLN A 86 -10.69 -6.44 4.98
C GLN A 86 -10.17 -6.52 6.42
N ILE A 87 -9.00 -5.95 6.72
CA ILE A 87 -8.47 -5.90 8.09
C ILE A 87 -9.39 -5.06 8.97
N ILE A 88 -9.81 -3.85 8.53
CA ILE A 88 -10.74 -3.01 9.27
C ILE A 88 -12.05 -3.75 9.53
N GLU A 89 -12.62 -4.42 8.53
CA GLU A 89 -13.86 -5.19 8.67
C GLU A 89 -13.71 -6.36 9.64
N PHE A 90 -12.59 -7.08 9.58
CA PHE A 90 -12.32 -8.23 10.44
C PHE A 90 -12.12 -7.84 11.90
N CYS A 91 -11.52 -6.67 12.14
CA CYS A 91 -11.25 -6.12 13.46
C CYS A 91 -12.44 -5.32 14.03
N CYS A 92 -13.65 -5.38 13.44
CA CYS A 92 -14.85 -4.79 14.07
C CYS A 92 -15.12 -5.40 15.45
N ASP A 93 -14.77 -6.67 15.62
CA ASP A 93 -14.62 -7.33 16.92
C ASP A 93 -13.12 -7.43 17.24
N GLU A 94 -12.77 -7.48 18.53
CA GLU A 94 -11.38 -7.63 18.95
C GLU A 94 -10.78 -8.93 18.40
N ARG A 95 -9.60 -8.84 17.74
CA ARG A 95 -8.90 -9.93 17.09
C ARG A 95 -7.44 -9.98 17.51
N THR A 96 -6.89 -11.18 17.63
CA THR A 96 -5.47 -11.37 17.90
C THR A 96 -4.62 -11.09 16.67
N SER A 97 -3.36 -10.70 16.86
CA SER A 97 -2.40 -10.54 15.77
C SER A 97 -2.25 -11.80 14.91
N GLU A 98 -2.39 -12.98 15.50
CA GLU A 98 -2.31 -14.25 14.79
C GLU A 98 -3.52 -14.47 13.85
N GLU A 99 -4.74 -14.17 14.32
CA GLU A 99 -5.95 -14.26 13.49
C GLU A 99 -5.90 -13.29 12.31
N VAL A 100 -5.42 -12.05 12.56
CA VAL A 100 -5.23 -11.05 11.48
C VAL A 100 -4.15 -11.50 10.51
N ALA A 101 -3.07 -12.14 10.99
CA ALA A 101 -2.03 -12.68 10.12
C ALA A 101 -2.58 -13.75 9.17
N GLN A 102 -3.42 -14.67 9.67
CA GLN A 102 -4.08 -15.70 8.86
C GLN A 102 -5.00 -15.09 7.80
N LEU A 103 -5.78 -14.04 8.13
CA LEU A 103 -6.62 -13.32 7.17
C LEU A 103 -5.75 -12.71 6.05
N VAL A 104 -4.68 -11.99 6.42
CA VAL A 104 -3.80 -11.32 5.46
C VAL A 104 -3.10 -12.32 4.55
N GLU A 105 -2.63 -13.45 5.07
CA GLU A 105 -2.02 -14.52 4.27
C GLU A 105 -3.01 -15.09 3.24
N GLN A 106 -4.26 -15.27 3.61
CA GLN A 106 -5.31 -15.72 2.69
C GLN A 106 -5.60 -14.67 1.62
N ALA A 107 -5.75 -13.40 2.02
CA ALA A 107 -6.04 -12.29 1.10
C ALA A 107 -4.88 -12.02 0.11
N GLN A 108 -3.65 -12.37 0.50
CA GLN A 108 -2.44 -12.17 -0.31
C GLN A 108 -1.91 -13.46 -0.96
N ALA A 109 -2.67 -14.55 -0.95
CA ALA A 109 -2.22 -15.84 -1.46
C ALA A 109 -1.72 -15.77 -2.91
N GLU A 110 -2.37 -14.98 -3.74
CA GLU A 110 -2.04 -14.78 -5.16
C GLU A 110 -1.10 -13.59 -5.41
N ASN A 111 -1.04 -12.64 -4.48
CA ASN A 111 -0.27 -11.40 -4.66
C ASN A 111 0.48 -11.02 -3.38
N ARG A 112 1.62 -11.67 -3.16
CA ARG A 112 2.42 -11.50 -1.94
C ARG A 112 2.96 -10.07 -1.82
N SER A 113 2.58 -9.40 -0.74
CA SER A 113 3.11 -8.10 -0.36
C SER A 113 4.47 -8.24 0.35
N VAL A 114 5.30 -7.22 0.23
CA VAL A 114 6.53 -7.07 1.03
C VAL A 114 6.21 -6.76 2.51
N TYR A 115 5.01 -6.25 2.79
CA TYR A 115 4.60 -5.89 4.15
C TYR A 115 4.09 -7.10 4.91
N THR A 116 4.61 -7.26 6.12
CA THR A 116 4.10 -8.26 7.07
C THR A 116 2.70 -7.88 7.57
N PRO A 117 1.87 -8.83 8.00
CA PRO A 117 0.56 -8.54 8.60
C PRO A 117 0.64 -7.51 9.73
N GLN A 118 1.64 -7.65 10.61
CA GLN A 118 1.90 -6.71 11.70
C GLN A 118 2.18 -5.29 11.20
N SER A 119 2.98 -5.15 10.12
CA SER A 119 3.27 -3.84 9.52
C SER A 119 2.00 -3.18 8.96
N LEU A 120 1.08 -3.95 8.35
CA LEU A 120 -0.19 -3.42 7.84
C LEU A 120 -1.07 -2.92 8.98
N CYS A 121 -1.17 -3.67 10.08
CA CYS A 121 -1.92 -3.24 11.26
C CYS A 121 -1.32 -1.96 11.88
N THR A 122 0.01 -1.88 12.00
CA THR A 122 0.69 -0.68 12.52
C THR A 122 0.46 0.54 11.64
N ILE A 123 0.43 0.38 10.31
CA ILE A 123 0.13 1.47 9.38
C ILE A 123 -1.33 1.95 9.59
N LEU A 124 -2.28 1.03 9.72
CA LEU A 124 -3.69 1.34 9.98
C LEU A 124 -3.89 1.99 11.35
N GLU A 125 -3.16 1.55 12.38
CA GLU A 125 -3.17 2.16 13.71
C GLU A 125 -2.67 3.61 13.67
N ARG A 126 -1.57 3.87 12.99
CA ARG A 126 -1.03 5.23 12.81
C ARG A 126 -1.98 6.14 12.05
N ALA A 127 -2.67 5.62 11.05
CA ALA A 127 -3.72 6.35 10.35
C ALA A 127 -4.99 6.56 11.20
N GLY A 128 -5.12 5.84 12.32
CA GLY A 128 -6.26 5.94 13.22
C GLY A 128 -7.42 5.01 12.89
N ALA A 129 -7.22 4.02 11.99
CA ALA A 129 -8.24 3.03 11.65
C ALA A 129 -8.37 1.89 12.66
N LEU A 130 -7.26 1.56 13.33
CA LEU A 130 -7.18 0.52 14.35
C LEU A 130 -6.63 1.08 15.67
N VAL A 131 -6.86 0.34 16.75
CA VAL A 131 -6.22 0.50 18.05
C VAL A 131 -5.72 -0.85 18.51
N SER A 132 -4.51 -0.87 19.11
CA SER A 132 -3.93 -2.09 19.66
C SER A 132 -4.05 -2.14 21.18
N ARG A 133 -4.13 -3.35 21.72
CA ARG A 133 -4.04 -3.66 23.14
C ARG A 133 -3.12 -4.87 23.31
N THR A 134 -2.09 -4.74 24.14
CA THR A 134 -1.16 -5.83 24.41
C THR A 134 -1.44 -6.40 25.79
N GLU A 135 -1.62 -7.71 25.87
CA GLU A 135 -1.69 -8.44 27.14
C GLU A 135 -0.35 -9.11 27.41
N GLU A 136 0.26 -8.77 28.54
CA GLU A 136 1.41 -9.51 29.03
C GLU A 136 0.93 -10.85 29.57
N PRO A 137 1.62 -11.96 29.29
CA PRO A 137 1.27 -13.24 29.85
C PRO A 137 1.37 -13.15 31.38
N GLU A 138 0.32 -13.58 32.08
CA GLU A 138 0.39 -13.70 33.53
C GLU A 138 1.56 -14.63 33.85
N ALA A 139 2.54 -14.12 34.62
CA ALA A 139 3.62 -14.94 35.10
C ALA A 139 2.99 -16.12 35.87
N PRO A 140 3.39 -17.36 35.58
CA PRO A 140 2.87 -18.50 36.35
C PRO A 140 3.14 -18.22 37.84
N GLU A 141 2.06 -18.13 38.61
CA GLU A 141 2.20 -18.02 40.07
C GLU A 141 3.08 -19.20 40.52
N GLU A 142 4.32 -18.91 40.93
CA GLU A 142 5.18 -19.88 41.58
C GLU A 142 4.45 -20.33 42.85
N GLN A 143 3.63 -21.37 42.74
CA GLN A 143 3.20 -22.12 43.87
C GLN A 143 4.43 -22.87 44.41
N GLY A 144 5.24 -22.12 45.13
CA GLY A 144 6.37 -22.63 45.84
C GLY A 144 5.91 -23.64 46.91
N ASP A 145 6.02 -24.91 46.58
CA ASP A 145 6.04 -25.97 47.60
C ASP A 145 7.51 -26.15 48.06
N PRO A 146 7.89 -25.72 49.28
CA PRO A 146 9.29 -25.75 49.72
C PRO A 146 9.61 -27.10 50.34
N ALA A 147 9.45 -28.21 49.62
CA ALA A 147 9.95 -29.51 50.10
C ALA A 147 9.98 -30.56 48.97
N ALA A 148 11.03 -30.57 48.18
CA ALA A 148 11.56 -31.80 47.58
C ALA A 148 12.97 -31.55 47.03
N GLU A 149 13.98 -31.66 47.85
CA GLU A 149 15.33 -31.97 47.40
C GLU A 149 15.30 -33.36 46.78
N GLN A 150 15.38 -33.48 45.47
CA GLN A 150 15.76 -34.74 44.83
C GLN A 150 16.71 -34.45 43.68
N ASP A 151 17.98 -34.87 43.92
CA ASP A 151 19.00 -35.07 42.89
C ASP A 151 18.44 -35.89 41.72
N CYS A 152 18.43 -35.33 40.53
CA CYS A 152 18.41 -36.09 39.29
C CYS A 152 19.22 -35.35 38.25
N ASP A 153 20.45 -35.81 38.01
CA ASP A 153 21.22 -35.56 36.80
C ASP A 153 20.40 -36.01 35.58
N GLY A 154 19.87 -35.07 34.83
CA GLY A 154 19.15 -35.28 33.58
C GLY A 154 19.06 -33.99 32.84
N GLU A 155 19.99 -33.76 31.89
CA GLU A 155 19.88 -32.72 30.86
C GLU A 155 18.60 -32.96 30.06
N ALA A 156 17.50 -32.41 30.52
CA ALA A 156 16.30 -32.21 29.71
C ALA A 156 16.24 -30.70 29.39
N ASP A 157 16.60 -30.35 28.17
CA ASP A 157 16.31 -29.04 27.55
C ASP A 157 14.80 -28.83 27.57
N ALA A 158 14.24 -28.51 28.71
CA ALA A 158 12.92 -27.95 28.83
C ALA A 158 13.01 -26.49 28.42
N HIS A 159 12.98 -26.23 27.11
CA HIS A 159 12.61 -24.94 26.61
C HIS A 159 11.23 -24.58 27.14
N VAL A 160 11.20 -23.94 28.30
CA VAL A 160 10.03 -23.21 28.76
C VAL A 160 9.79 -22.16 27.70
N ALA A 161 8.83 -22.41 26.78
CA ALA A 161 8.41 -21.43 25.79
C ALA A 161 7.96 -20.22 26.58
N ALA A 162 8.78 -19.17 26.59
CA ALA A 162 8.43 -17.92 27.20
C ALA A 162 7.12 -17.48 26.52
N ALA A 163 6.06 -17.35 27.31
CA ALA A 163 4.79 -16.88 26.79
C ALA A 163 4.99 -15.47 26.21
N HIS A 164 4.78 -15.34 24.91
CA HIS A 164 4.94 -14.06 24.25
C HIS A 164 3.71 -13.17 24.49
N PRO A 165 3.88 -11.85 24.63
CA PRO A 165 2.75 -10.95 24.80
C PRO A 165 1.82 -11.05 23.58
N THR A 166 0.52 -11.16 23.85
CA THR A 166 -0.50 -11.23 22.81
C THR A 166 -1.01 -9.84 22.51
N THR A 167 -0.93 -9.41 21.25
CA THR A 167 -1.48 -8.14 20.79
C THR A 167 -2.84 -8.36 20.14
N TYR A 168 -3.81 -7.57 20.55
CA TYR A 168 -5.18 -7.53 20.03
C TYR A 168 -5.40 -6.25 19.24
N TRP A 169 -6.21 -6.35 18.21
CA TRP A 169 -6.56 -5.25 17.31
C TRP A 169 -8.07 -5.06 17.29
N THR A 170 -8.49 -3.78 17.33
CA THR A 170 -9.91 -3.39 17.24
C THR A 170 -10.03 -2.19 16.32
N SER A 171 -11.06 -2.16 15.46
CA SER A 171 -11.35 -1.02 14.59
C SER A 171 -11.92 0.15 15.36
N THR A 172 -11.48 1.35 14.98
CA THR A 172 -12.03 2.61 15.52
C THR A 172 -13.34 2.98 14.84
N ASP A 173 -14.10 3.90 15.43
CA ASP A 173 -15.32 4.41 14.80
C ASP A 173 -15.03 5.13 13.47
N GLU A 174 -13.88 5.81 13.38
CA GLU A 174 -13.42 6.46 12.15
C GLU A 174 -13.09 5.42 11.06
N GLY A 175 -12.39 4.33 11.43
CA GLY A 175 -12.11 3.22 10.51
C GLY A 175 -13.38 2.57 9.98
N LEU A 176 -14.34 2.31 10.85
CA LEU A 176 -15.65 1.74 10.48
C LEU A 176 -16.48 2.70 9.62
N THR A 177 -16.40 4.01 9.85
CA THR A 177 -17.08 5.02 9.02
C THR A 177 -16.52 5.02 7.60
N VAL A 178 -15.20 5.00 7.45
CA VAL A 178 -14.56 4.92 6.13
C VAL A 178 -14.91 3.60 5.44
N LEU A 179 -14.86 2.47 6.17
CA LEU A 179 -15.26 1.16 5.63
C LEU A 179 -16.70 1.20 5.09
N ALA A 180 -17.64 1.75 5.86
CA ALA A 180 -19.05 1.85 5.45
C ALA A 180 -19.19 2.70 4.18
N ALA A 181 -18.50 3.85 4.10
CA ALA A 181 -18.52 4.72 2.92
C ALA A 181 -18.06 3.99 1.66
N HIS A 182 -17.01 3.16 1.77
CA HIS A 182 -16.55 2.34 0.64
C HIS A 182 -17.51 1.21 0.30
N ARG A 183 -18.07 0.51 1.30
CA ARG A 183 -19.01 -0.61 1.10
C ARG A 183 -20.36 -0.16 0.54
N GLU A 184 -20.85 0.98 0.97
CA GLU A 184 -22.14 1.55 0.53
C GLU A 184 -22.03 2.30 -0.80
N GLY A 185 -20.81 2.66 -1.21
CA GLY A 185 -20.54 3.38 -2.46
C GLY A 185 -20.71 4.88 -2.35
N SER A 186 -20.89 5.43 -1.13
CA SER A 186 -20.97 6.88 -0.92
C SER A 186 -19.69 7.59 -1.35
N ALA A 187 -18.52 6.96 -1.15
CA ALA A 187 -17.24 7.47 -1.62
C ALA A 187 -17.14 7.56 -3.17
N LEU A 188 -17.82 6.67 -3.91
CA LEU A 188 -17.95 6.77 -5.36
C LEU A 188 -18.87 7.93 -5.75
N GLU A 189 -20.04 8.05 -5.10
CA GLU A 189 -20.98 9.12 -5.38
C GLU A 189 -20.39 10.50 -5.08
N GLU A 190 -19.65 10.64 -3.97
CA GLU A 190 -18.95 11.86 -3.62
C GLU A 190 -17.90 12.26 -4.64
N LEU A 191 -17.09 11.28 -5.13
CA LEU A 191 -16.14 11.51 -6.21
C LEU A 191 -16.86 12.07 -7.44
N LEU A 192 -17.92 11.39 -7.90
CA LEU A 192 -18.62 11.73 -9.13
C LEU A 192 -19.42 13.04 -9.02
N ALA A 193 -19.79 13.45 -7.80
CA ALA A 193 -20.46 14.72 -7.50
C ALA A 193 -19.47 15.86 -7.21
N SER A 194 -18.16 15.60 -7.09
CA SER A 194 -17.15 16.62 -6.79
C SER A 194 -17.05 17.70 -7.85
N ASP A 195 -16.67 18.93 -7.47
CA ASP A 195 -16.55 20.06 -8.40
C ASP A 195 -15.57 19.81 -9.55
N THR A 196 -14.58 18.97 -9.34
CA THR A 196 -13.54 18.66 -10.33
C THR A 196 -13.94 17.54 -11.30
N GLU A 197 -14.63 16.51 -10.81
CA GLU A 197 -14.90 15.30 -11.58
C GLU A 197 -16.33 15.24 -12.14
N SER A 198 -17.28 15.98 -11.58
CA SER A 198 -18.68 16.01 -12.05
C SER A 198 -18.82 16.44 -13.51
N VAL A 199 -17.88 17.23 -14.02
CA VAL A 199 -17.81 17.62 -15.45
C VAL A 199 -17.63 16.39 -16.35
N TYR A 200 -16.96 15.34 -15.84
CA TYR A 200 -16.67 14.12 -16.58
C TYR A 200 -17.63 12.97 -16.23
N LEU A 201 -18.71 13.23 -15.49
CA LEU A 201 -19.65 12.19 -15.02
C LEU A 201 -20.04 11.20 -16.12
N LEU A 202 -20.43 11.70 -17.28
CA LEU A 202 -20.85 10.86 -18.43
C LEU A 202 -19.69 9.96 -18.94
N VAL A 203 -18.45 10.39 -18.81
CA VAL A 203 -17.28 9.60 -19.22
C VAL A 203 -17.05 8.47 -18.19
N PHE A 204 -17.13 8.78 -16.89
CA PHE A 204 -17.05 7.77 -15.83
C PHE A 204 -18.14 6.70 -15.98
N GLU A 205 -19.38 7.11 -16.18
CA GLU A 205 -20.53 6.23 -16.37
C GLU A 205 -20.35 5.35 -17.60
N ARG A 206 -19.88 5.89 -18.72
CA ARG A 206 -19.59 5.15 -19.94
C ARG A 206 -18.50 4.10 -19.73
N VAL A 207 -17.38 4.47 -19.08
CA VAL A 207 -16.29 3.53 -18.77
C VAL A 207 -16.80 2.40 -17.88
N LEU A 208 -17.55 2.75 -16.84
CA LEU A 208 -18.11 1.79 -15.90
C LEU A 208 -19.11 0.83 -16.59
N ALA A 209 -20.03 1.36 -17.39
CA ALA A 209 -21.01 0.57 -18.16
C ALA A 209 -20.31 -0.35 -19.17
N PHE A 210 -19.27 0.13 -19.84
CA PHE A 210 -18.49 -0.66 -20.79
C PHE A 210 -17.75 -1.82 -20.12
N CYS A 211 -17.19 -1.61 -18.93
CA CYS A 211 -16.53 -2.65 -18.13
C CYS A 211 -17.51 -3.58 -17.38
N ALA A 212 -18.81 -3.21 -17.32
CA ALA A 212 -19.83 -4.07 -16.68
C ALA A 212 -20.27 -5.24 -17.55
N GLN A 213 -20.04 -5.19 -18.84
CA GLN A 213 -20.43 -6.25 -19.80
C GLN A 213 -19.45 -7.43 -19.78
N GLU A 214 -18.16 -7.12 -19.91
CA GLU A 214 -17.07 -8.10 -19.96
C GLU A 214 -15.74 -7.42 -19.60
N PRO A 215 -14.69 -8.16 -19.24
CA PRO A 215 -13.38 -7.62 -18.99
C PRO A 215 -12.85 -6.78 -20.15
N ARG A 216 -12.44 -5.55 -19.90
CA ARG A 216 -11.95 -4.62 -20.93
C ARG A 216 -10.48 -4.31 -20.76
N THR A 217 -9.73 -4.37 -21.84
CA THR A 217 -8.32 -3.97 -21.86
C THR A 217 -8.19 -2.47 -21.99
N LYS A 218 -7.03 -1.93 -21.60
CA LYS A 218 -6.74 -0.49 -21.71
C LYS A 218 -6.99 0.07 -23.11
N PRO A 219 -6.51 -0.53 -24.23
CA PRO A 219 -6.76 -0.01 -25.56
C PRO A 219 -8.25 0.07 -25.94
N GLN A 220 -9.09 -0.84 -25.41
CA GLN A 220 -10.53 -0.80 -25.61
C GLN A 220 -11.19 0.37 -24.87
N ILE A 221 -10.73 0.66 -23.64
CA ILE A 221 -11.20 1.80 -22.85
C ILE A 221 -10.70 3.11 -23.47
N ASP A 222 -9.44 3.16 -23.94
CA ASP A 222 -8.89 4.30 -24.66
C ASP A 222 -9.80 4.68 -25.85
N ALA A 223 -10.25 3.70 -26.63
CA ALA A 223 -11.08 3.94 -27.81
C ALA A 223 -12.42 4.62 -27.50
N ILE A 224 -13.03 4.38 -26.33
CA ILE A 224 -14.30 5.02 -25.95
C ILE A 224 -14.13 6.36 -25.23
N VAL A 225 -12.94 6.60 -24.67
CA VAL A 225 -12.63 7.83 -23.93
C VAL A 225 -11.99 8.88 -24.83
N ASP A 226 -11.04 8.48 -25.66
CA ASP A 226 -10.19 9.41 -26.41
C ASP A 226 -10.95 10.29 -27.43
N ASP A 227 -12.08 9.82 -27.93
CA ASP A 227 -12.92 10.56 -28.89
C ASP A 227 -13.91 11.54 -28.21
N ASP A 228 -14.02 11.52 -26.88
CA ASP A 228 -14.96 12.40 -26.17
C ASP A 228 -14.45 13.84 -26.12
N PRO A 229 -15.24 14.84 -26.57
CA PRO A 229 -14.85 16.25 -26.54
C PRO A 229 -14.51 16.77 -25.14
N LEU A 230 -15.13 16.22 -24.08
CA LEU A 230 -14.91 16.66 -22.70
C LEU A 230 -13.48 16.37 -22.23
N VAL A 231 -12.83 15.30 -22.77
CA VAL A 231 -11.48 14.92 -22.36
C VAL A 231 -10.38 15.61 -23.16
N GLN A 232 -10.72 16.46 -24.13
CA GLN A 232 -9.73 17.10 -25.00
C GLN A 232 -9.11 18.35 -24.39
N LYS A 233 -9.86 19.11 -23.57
CA LYS A 233 -9.39 20.38 -22.99
C LYS A 233 -9.96 20.60 -21.59
N PRO A 234 -9.19 20.37 -20.51
CA PRO A 234 -7.81 19.84 -20.49
C PRO A 234 -7.74 18.38 -20.94
N ARG A 235 -6.62 17.95 -21.54
CA ARG A 235 -6.47 16.56 -21.97
C ARG A 235 -6.48 15.63 -20.77
N ARG A 236 -7.44 14.70 -20.73
CA ARG A 236 -7.52 13.59 -19.79
C ARG A 236 -7.41 12.27 -20.53
N TYR A 237 -6.66 11.34 -19.99
CA TYR A 237 -6.47 10.01 -20.54
C TYR A 237 -7.34 8.99 -19.79
N SER A 238 -7.63 7.87 -20.39
CA SER A 238 -8.43 6.79 -19.79
C SER A 238 -7.91 6.35 -18.42
N ASN A 239 -6.57 6.38 -18.20
CA ASN A 239 -5.96 6.05 -16.91
C ASN A 239 -6.53 6.88 -15.76
N HIS A 240 -6.82 8.16 -15.97
CA HIS A 240 -7.43 9.02 -14.95
C HIS A 240 -8.76 8.47 -14.47
N PHE A 241 -9.63 8.05 -15.40
CA PHE A 241 -10.94 7.49 -15.07
C PHE A 241 -10.84 6.10 -14.45
N ILE A 242 -9.99 5.24 -15.00
CA ILE A 242 -9.73 3.90 -14.48
C ILE A 242 -9.23 3.98 -13.05
N GLU A 243 -8.18 4.78 -12.78
CA GLU A 243 -7.57 4.91 -11.47
C GLU A 243 -8.55 5.43 -10.42
N LEU A 244 -9.36 6.45 -10.75
CA LEU A 244 -10.35 6.96 -9.83
C LEU A 244 -11.47 5.97 -9.53
N LEU A 245 -11.94 5.21 -10.54
CA LEU A 245 -12.94 4.16 -10.35
C LEU A 245 -12.39 2.96 -9.56
N GLU A 246 -11.13 2.56 -9.78
CA GLU A 246 -10.46 1.52 -8.98
C GLU A 246 -10.29 1.99 -7.53
N ASN A 247 -9.86 3.23 -7.31
CA ASN A 247 -9.71 3.82 -5.98
C ASN A 247 -11.02 3.90 -5.20
N ARG A 248 -12.17 3.87 -5.88
CA ARG A 248 -13.50 3.82 -5.27
C ARG A 248 -14.15 2.43 -5.36
N GLU A 249 -13.35 1.40 -5.65
CA GLU A 249 -13.80 0.01 -5.77
C GLU A 249 -14.93 -0.21 -6.77
N ALA A 250 -15.13 0.69 -7.73
CA ALA A 250 -16.11 0.54 -8.78
C ALA A 250 -15.61 -0.33 -9.95
N LEU A 251 -14.28 -0.35 -10.17
CA LEU A 251 -13.58 -1.22 -11.12
C LEU A 251 -12.55 -2.08 -10.38
N SER A 252 -12.26 -3.25 -10.94
CA SER A 252 -11.14 -4.10 -10.51
C SER A 252 -10.48 -4.76 -11.72
N TRP A 253 -9.16 -4.95 -11.67
CA TRP A 253 -8.42 -5.69 -12.68
C TRP A 253 -8.46 -7.18 -12.39
N HIS A 254 -9.00 -8.00 -13.35
CA HIS A 254 -9.17 -9.48 -13.23
C HIS A 254 -9.39 -10.08 -14.61
N ASP A 255 -8.96 -11.28 -14.83
CA ASP A 255 -9.10 -12.00 -16.11
C ASP A 255 -8.54 -11.25 -17.32
N GLY A 256 -7.42 -10.50 -17.11
CA GLY A 256 -6.75 -9.77 -18.19
C GLY A 256 -7.40 -8.46 -18.61
N GLY A 257 -8.35 -7.93 -17.82
CA GLY A 257 -9.04 -6.66 -18.08
C GLY A 257 -9.65 -6.02 -16.83
N TRP A 258 -10.13 -4.80 -16.99
CA TRP A 258 -10.94 -4.14 -15.98
C TRP A 258 -12.40 -4.59 -16.05
N ASN A 259 -12.96 -4.92 -14.88
CA ASN A 259 -14.35 -5.33 -14.69
C ASN A 259 -15.04 -4.37 -13.73
N ALA A 260 -16.32 -4.09 -13.95
CA ALA A 260 -17.12 -3.43 -12.94
C ALA A 260 -17.37 -4.40 -11.78
N THR A 261 -17.11 -3.93 -10.56
CA THR A 261 -17.39 -4.65 -9.33
C THR A 261 -18.89 -4.68 -9.03
N ASP A 262 -19.29 -5.39 -7.99
CA ASP A 262 -20.69 -5.35 -7.52
C ASP A 262 -21.10 -3.94 -7.08
N LEU A 263 -20.18 -3.14 -6.52
CA LEU A 263 -20.42 -1.75 -6.18
C LEU A 263 -20.66 -0.91 -7.43
N GLY A 264 -19.78 -1.04 -8.44
CA GLY A 264 -19.95 -0.35 -9.72
C GLY A 264 -21.25 -0.72 -10.43
N ARG A 265 -21.64 -2.00 -10.42
CA ARG A 265 -22.90 -2.46 -11.00
C ARG A 265 -24.12 -1.89 -10.27
N ARG A 266 -24.12 -1.87 -8.93
CA ARG A 266 -25.19 -1.23 -8.12
C ARG A 266 -25.32 0.25 -8.41
N TYR A 267 -24.18 0.95 -8.61
CA TYR A 267 -24.21 2.36 -9.00
C TYR A 267 -24.94 2.55 -10.33
N LEU A 268 -24.60 1.76 -11.37
CA LEU A 268 -25.27 1.81 -12.69
C LEU A 268 -26.76 1.53 -12.59
N GLU A 269 -27.17 0.50 -11.83
CA GLU A 269 -28.57 0.15 -11.60
C GLU A 269 -29.32 1.29 -10.90
N LYS A 270 -28.75 1.88 -9.84
CA LYS A 270 -29.33 2.98 -9.09
C LYS A 270 -29.60 4.21 -9.95
N HIS A 271 -28.71 4.49 -10.91
CA HIS A 271 -28.82 5.63 -11.81
C HIS A 271 -29.51 5.30 -13.14
N GLY A 272 -29.97 4.06 -13.32
CA GLY A 272 -30.71 3.63 -14.52
C GLY A 272 -29.85 3.60 -15.79
N ILE A 273 -28.53 3.40 -15.63
CA ILE A 273 -27.58 3.34 -16.73
C ILE A 273 -27.50 1.91 -17.23
N ALA A 274 -27.93 1.69 -18.48
CA ALA A 274 -27.85 0.38 -19.08
C ALA A 274 -26.38 0.04 -19.42
N ALA A 275 -25.96 -1.19 -19.14
CA ALA A 275 -24.77 -1.76 -19.73
C ALA A 275 -25.10 -2.07 -21.19
N GLU A 276 -24.85 -1.11 -22.11
CA GLU A 276 -25.09 -1.28 -23.55
C GLU A 276 -24.05 -2.18 -24.21
#